data_4d72412aa07afc493735a0b20daa56cb
#
_entry.id   4d72412aa07afc493735a0b20daa56cb
#
_cell.length_a   1.000
_cell.length_b   1.000
_cell.length_c   1.000
_cell.angle_alpha   90.00
_cell.angle_beta   90.00
_cell.angle_gamma   90.00
#
_symmetry.space_group_name_H-M   'P 1'
#
loop_
_entity.id
_entity.type
_entity.pdbx_description
1 polymer ?
#
loop_
_entity_poly.entity_id
_entity_poly.type
_entity_poly.pdbx_seq_one_letter_code
_entity_poly.pdbx_strand_id
1 'polypeptide(L)'
;MKYKKKEVVRLFRGKTDEWYHVFVEGEEIVCTGGHRFYVEGKGFVEANDLTEEDKLTLSDGSQVKIEKIEKEELAKAETKYNFEVKDFHTYYVTENDVLVHNTCGKISDTVPEGYKPTYENGVYEPNPKHGRAQHGKSSPGLSREYGQYALDHAVNFSGKGKALYAYNGKDILQFMPSNNARTIWHGFATNLSGINNRIARSWLLHYFKL
;
A
#
# COMPACT_ATOMS: atom_id res chain seq x y z
N MET A 1 -7.58 -24.39 0.87
CA MET A 1 -6.31 -23.62 0.94
C MET A 1 -5.74 -23.71 2.36
N LYS A 2 -4.42 -23.85 2.58
CA LYS A 2 -3.87 -23.90 3.95
C LYS A 2 -3.60 -22.44 4.39
N TYR A 3 -4.28 -21.98 5.42
CA TYR A 3 -3.96 -20.72 6.08
C TYR A 3 -2.55 -20.74 6.64
N LYS A 4 -1.88 -19.59 6.57
CA LYS A 4 -0.70 -19.33 7.39
C LYS A 4 -1.03 -18.20 8.35
N LYS A 5 -0.99 -18.45 9.65
CA LYS A 5 -0.96 -17.38 10.64
C LYS A 5 0.31 -16.58 10.43
N LYS A 6 0.18 -15.27 10.34
CA LYS A 6 1.28 -14.34 10.14
C LYS A 6 1.22 -13.25 11.20
N GLU A 7 2.37 -12.71 11.48
CA GLU A 7 2.55 -11.62 12.42
C GLU A 7 2.05 -10.31 11.80
N VAL A 8 1.34 -9.49 12.58
CA VAL A 8 1.09 -8.09 12.24
C VAL A 8 2.34 -7.31 12.60
N VAL A 9 3.02 -6.80 11.60
CA VAL A 9 4.32 -6.12 11.77
C VAL A 9 4.20 -4.63 11.90
N ARG A 10 3.07 -4.06 11.48
CA ARG A 10 2.84 -2.61 11.54
C ARG A 10 1.36 -2.29 11.74
N LEU A 11 1.09 -1.24 12.51
CA LEU A 11 -0.24 -0.64 12.68
C LEU A 11 -0.23 0.78 12.14
N PHE A 12 -1.12 1.06 11.20
CA PHE A 12 -1.34 2.39 10.66
C PHE A 12 -2.54 3.05 11.32
N ARG A 13 -2.43 4.34 11.61
CA ARG A 13 -3.52 5.17 12.11
C ARG A 13 -3.72 6.35 11.17
N GLY A 14 -4.97 6.68 10.92
CA GLY A 14 -5.32 7.83 10.09
C GLY A 14 -6.68 8.37 10.50
N LYS A 15 -7.17 9.33 9.73
CA LYS A 15 -8.53 9.86 9.86
C LYS A 15 -9.32 9.52 8.62
N THR A 16 -10.64 9.36 8.79
CA THR A 16 -11.60 9.21 7.70
C THR A 16 -12.83 10.05 8.02
N ASP A 17 -13.49 10.55 7.01
CA ASP A 17 -14.75 11.29 7.07
C ASP A 17 -15.92 10.48 6.50
N GLU A 18 -15.66 9.23 6.12
CA GLU A 18 -16.66 8.31 5.62
C GLU A 18 -16.36 6.86 6.00
N TRP A 19 -17.40 6.04 6.17
CA TRP A 19 -17.33 4.60 6.25
C TRP A 19 -18.15 3.94 5.15
N TYR A 20 -17.70 2.76 4.72
CA TYR A 20 -18.42 1.84 3.85
C TYR A 20 -18.75 0.59 4.66
N HIS A 21 -20.02 0.21 4.64
CA HIS A 21 -20.58 -0.97 5.29
C HIS A 21 -20.89 -1.98 4.20
N VAL A 22 -20.14 -3.07 4.13
CA VAL A 22 -20.32 -4.14 3.15
C VAL A 22 -20.89 -5.36 3.86
N PHE A 23 -22.09 -5.76 3.49
CA PHE A 23 -22.81 -6.87 4.11
C PHE A 23 -22.68 -8.12 3.26
N VAL A 24 -22.23 -9.23 3.87
CA VAL A 24 -22.04 -10.54 3.24
C VAL A 24 -22.33 -11.64 4.25
N GLU A 25 -23.17 -12.64 3.88
CA GLU A 25 -23.54 -13.79 4.72
C GLU A 25 -24.00 -13.38 6.13
N GLY A 26 -24.73 -12.27 6.24
CA GLY A 26 -25.21 -11.73 7.50
C GLY A 26 -24.16 -11.04 8.36
N GLU A 27 -22.93 -10.89 7.89
CA GLU A 27 -21.86 -10.15 8.57
C GLU A 27 -21.66 -8.76 7.93
N GLU A 28 -21.27 -7.80 8.75
CA GLU A 28 -20.95 -6.44 8.35
C GLU A 28 -19.43 -6.19 8.38
N ILE A 29 -18.90 -5.71 7.27
CA ILE A 29 -17.50 -5.27 7.16
C ILE A 29 -17.48 -3.76 7.05
N VAL A 30 -16.98 -3.07 8.10
CA VAL A 30 -16.85 -1.61 8.10
C VAL A 30 -15.43 -1.24 7.66
N CYS A 31 -15.31 -0.44 6.61
CA CYS A 31 -14.04 -0.06 6.04
C CYS A 31 -14.07 1.32 5.39
N THR A 32 -12.92 1.83 4.96
CA THR A 32 -12.85 3.05 4.14
C THR A 32 -13.08 2.75 2.67
N GLY A 33 -13.51 3.73 1.88
CA GLY A 33 -13.78 3.55 0.44
C GLY A 33 -12.62 2.96 -0.36
N GLY A 34 -11.38 3.24 0.02
CA GLY A 34 -10.18 2.68 -0.63
C GLY A 34 -9.77 1.27 -0.17
N HIS A 35 -10.51 0.65 0.76
CA HIS A 35 -10.23 -0.74 1.16
C HIS A 35 -10.60 -1.71 0.04
N ARG A 36 -9.75 -2.74 -0.20
CA ARG A 36 -9.90 -3.61 -1.37
C ARG A 36 -10.36 -5.00 -1.01
N PHE A 37 -11.37 -5.45 -1.75
CA PHE A 37 -11.95 -6.80 -1.69
C PHE A 37 -11.58 -7.58 -2.95
N TYR A 38 -11.33 -8.87 -2.83
CA TYR A 38 -11.10 -9.71 -4.00
C TYR A 38 -12.44 -10.16 -4.58
N VAL A 39 -12.74 -9.63 -5.77
CA VAL A 39 -13.99 -9.86 -6.50
C VAL A 39 -13.75 -10.86 -7.63
N GLU A 40 -14.67 -11.82 -7.79
CA GLU A 40 -14.62 -12.79 -8.87
C GLU A 40 -14.60 -12.10 -10.25
N GLY A 41 -13.65 -12.53 -11.10
CA GLY A 41 -13.50 -12.00 -12.46
C GLY A 41 -12.97 -10.56 -12.57
N LYS A 42 -12.89 -9.81 -11.46
CA LYS A 42 -12.40 -8.42 -11.45
C LYS A 42 -11.08 -8.26 -10.70
N GLY A 43 -10.70 -9.21 -9.81
CA GLY A 43 -9.55 -9.07 -8.92
C GLY A 43 -9.83 -8.14 -7.74
N PHE A 44 -8.83 -7.37 -7.28
CA PHE A 44 -9.01 -6.45 -6.16
C PHE A 44 -9.75 -5.17 -6.57
N VAL A 45 -10.93 -4.94 -5.98
CA VAL A 45 -11.82 -3.79 -6.19
C VAL A 45 -11.94 -3.00 -4.90
N GLU A 46 -11.92 -1.68 -4.97
CA GLU A 46 -12.07 -0.81 -3.80
C GLU A 46 -13.53 -0.78 -3.33
N ALA A 47 -13.77 -0.60 -2.03
CA ALA A 47 -15.12 -0.60 -1.46
C ALA A 47 -16.04 0.42 -2.11
N ASN A 48 -15.50 1.59 -2.51
CA ASN A 48 -16.26 2.62 -3.21
C ASN A 48 -16.65 2.28 -4.67
N ASP A 49 -16.00 1.25 -5.25
CA ASP A 49 -16.27 0.77 -6.62
C ASP A 49 -17.05 -0.56 -6.62
N LEU A 50 -17.35 -1.13 -5.44
CA LEU A 50 -18.14 -2.35 -5.31
C LEU A 50 -19.60 -2.11 -5.66
N THR A 51 -20.26 -3.15 -6.14
CA THR A 51 -21.71 -3.21 -6.39
C THR A 51 -22.31 -4.46 -5.75
N GLU A 52 -23.60 -4.46 -5.49
CA GLU A 52 -24.31 -5.64 -4.94
C GLU A 52 -24.34 -6.84 -5.90
N GLU A 53 -23.98 -6.65 -7.18
CA GLU A 53 -23.81 -7.74 -8.15
C GLU A 53 -22.46 -8.45 -8.01
N ASP A 54 -21.51 -7.87 -7.28
CA ASP A 54 -20.18 -8.43 -7.10
C ASP A 54 -20.20 -9.63 -6.15
N LYS A 55 -19.29 -10.58 -6.43
CA LYS A 55 -19.07 -11.73 -5.58
C LYS A 55 -17.67 -11.68 -4.99
N LEU A 56 -17.61 -11.69 -3.67
CA LEU A 56 -16.36 -11.72 -2.93
C LEU A 56 -15.84 -13.16 -2.84
N THR A 57 -14.53 -13.32 -2.83
CA THR A 57 -13.87 -14.62 -2.71
C THR A 57 -13.55 -14.91 -1.25
N LEU A 58 -13.92 -16.09 -0.78
CA LEU A 58 -13.61 -16.61 0.54
C LEU A 58 -12.32 -17.41 0.55
N SER A 59 -11.86 -17.77 1.73
CA SER A 59 -10.58 -18.46 1.92
C SER A 59 -10.50 -19.86 1.32
N ASP A 60 -11.63 -20.56 1.23
CA ASP A 60 -11.73 -21.87 0.61
C ASP A 60 -11.82 -21.80 -0.92
N GLY A 61 -11.91 -20.57 -1.48
CA GLY A 61 -12.08 -20.29 -2.90
C GLY A 61 -13.55 -20.24 -3.34
N SER A 62 -14.49 -20.44 -2.43
CA SER A 62 -15.91 -20.18 -2.69
C SER A 62 -16.19 -18.69 -2.83
N GLN A 63 -17.37 -18.37 -3.30
CA GLN A 63 -17.76 -16.99 -3.60
C GLN A 63 -19.07 -16.68 -2.91
N VAL A 64 -19.16 -15.48 -2.39
CA VAL A 64 -20.35 -14.95 -1.72
C VAL A 64 -20.80 -13.67 -2.38
N LYS A 65 -22.10 -13.53 -2.62
CA LYS A 65 -22.68 -12.31 -3.17
C LYS A 65 -22.74 -11.23 -2.08
N ILE A 66 -22.45 -9.99 -2.45
CA ILE A 66 -22.68 -8.84 -1.58
C ILE A 66 -24.18 -8.65 -1.43
N GLU A 67 -24.66 -8.60 -0.19
CA GLU A 67 -26.07 -8.42 0.15
C GLU A 67 -26.48 -6.95 0.07
N LYS A 68 -25.59 -6.06 0.55
CA LYS A 68 -25.82 -4.63 0.65
C LYS A 68 -24.52 -3.87 0.77
N ILE A 69 -24.51 -2.64 0.27
CA ILE A 69 -23.43 -1.68 0.48
C ILE A 69 -24.04 -0.37 0.95
N GLU A 70 -23.58 0.17 2.06
CA GLU A 70 -23.99 1.48 2.57
C GLU A 70 -22.78 2.37 2.72
N LYS A 71 -22.93 3.65 2.38
CA LYS A 71 -21.96 4.70 2.65
C LYS A 71 -22.47 5.57 3.77
N GLU A 72 -21.68 5.73 4.83
CA GLU A 72 -21.92 6.65 5.92
C GLU A 72 -20.98 7.85 5.81
N GLU A 73 -21.52 9.06 5.72
CA GLU A 73 -20.74 10.30 5.82
C GLU A 73 -20.71 10.78 7.27
N LEU A 74 -19.52 11.02 7.79
CA LEU A 74 -19.31 11.36 9.19
C LEU A 74 -19.34 12.87 9.38
N ALA A 75 -20.13 13.34 10.35
CA ALA A 75 -20.14 14.74 10.75
C ALA A 75 -18.80 15.23 11.33
N LYS A 76 -17.95 14.30 11.79
CA LYS A 76 -16.61 14.55 12.32
C LYS A 76 -15.70 13.37 11.97
N ALA A 77 -14.50 13.69 11.48
CA ALA A 77 -13.53 12.66 11.11
C ALA A 77 -13.18 11.73 12.28
N GLU A 78 -13.32 10.43 12.07
CA GLU A 78 -13.01 9.36 13.00
C GLU A 78 -11.62 8.77 12.78
N THR A 79 -11.14 8.03 13.78
CA THR A 79 -9.84 7.34 13.65
C THR A 79 -10.04 6.01 12.98
N LYS A 80 -9.35 5.81 11.85
CA LYS A 80 -9.22 4.53 11.19
C LYS A 80 -7.91 3.85 11.56
N TYR A 81 -7.95 2.52 11.54
CA TYR A 81 -6.77 1.68 11.73
C TYR A 81 -6.60 0.78 10.52
N ASN A 82 -5.35 0.52 10.18
CA ASN A 82 -4.98 -0.49 9.21
C ASN A 82 -3.72 -1.20 9.71
N PHE A 83 -3.40 -2.38 9.21
CA PHE A 83 -2.25 -3.14 9.66
C PHE A 83 -1.55 -3.84 8.49
N GLU A 84 -0.26 -4.05 8.62
CA GLU A 84 0.55 -4.79 7.68
C GLU A 84 0.83 -6.18 8.22
N VAL A 85 0.59 -7.19 7.36
CA VAL A 85 0.88 -8.59 7.66
C VAL A 85 2.21 -8.96 7.03
N LYS A 86 3.09 -9.56 7.81
CA LYS A 86 4.44 -9.97 7.39
C LYS A 86 4.42 -10.85 6.14
N ASP A 87 5.17 -10.46 5.11
CA ASP A 87 5.31 -11.11 3.81
C ASP A 87 4.03 -11.18 2.96
N PHE A 88 2.89 -10.66 3.44
CA PHE A 88 1.61 -10.71 2.74
C PHE A 88 0.88 -9.38 2.84
N HIS A 89 0.31 -8.94 1.71
CA HIS A 89 -0.56 -7.76 1.68
C HIS A 89 -2.04 -8.14 1.61
N THR A 90 -2.34 -9.44 1.73
CA THR A 90 -3.69 -9.98 1.74
C THR A 90 -3.94 -10.72 3.04
N TYR A 91 -5.14 -10.62 3.55
CA TYR A 91 -5.60 -11.35 4.71
C TYR A 91 -7.11 -11.59 4.63
N TYR A 92 -7.61 -12.37 5.54
CA TYR A 92 -9.02 -12.70 5.62
C TYR A 92 -9.65 -11.95 6.79
N VAL A 93 -10.85 -11.44 6.58
CA VAL A 93 -11.66 -10.74 7.58
C VAL A 93 -12.97 -11.48 7.79
N THR A 94 -13.60 -11.25 8.94
CA THR A 94 -14.85 -11.86 9.38
C THR A 94 -14.74 -13.37 9.68
N GLU A 95 -15.80 -13.96 10.21
CA GLU A 95 -15.88 -15.41 10.44
C GLU A 95 -15.98 -16.19 9.12
N ASN A 96 -16.52 -15.55 8.08
CA ASN A 96 -16.64 -16.11 6.73
C ASN A 96 -15.34 -16.04 5.91
N ASP A 97 -14.25 -15.51 6.48
CA ASP A 97 -12.94 -15.46 5.83
C ASP A 97 -12.95 -14.75 4.45
N VAL A 98 -13.52 -13.57 4.36
CA VAL A 98 -13.52 -12.74 3.14
C VAL A 98 -12.11 -12.27 2.82
N LEU A 99 -11.63 -12.51 1.59
CA LEU A 99 -10.30 -12.10 1.15
C LEU A 99 -10.24 -10.60 0.86
N VAL A 100 -9.40 -9.91 1.60
CA VAL A 100 -9.13 -8.49 1.43
C VAL A 100 -7.66 -8.19 1.20
N HIS A 101 -7.38 -7.01 0.69
CA HIS A 101 -6.02 -6.55 0.44
C HIS A 101 -5.72 -5.30 1.25
N ASN A 102 -4.66 -5.38 2.02
CA ASN A 102 -4.10 -4.20 2.65
C ASN A 102 -3.34 -3.39 1.59
N THR A 103 -3.91 -2.29 1.18
CA THR A 103 -3.25 -1.38 0.26
C THR A 103 -2.20 -0.60 1.04
N CYS A 104 -0.93 -0.92 0.87
CA CYS A 104 0.13 0.07 1.02
C CYS A 104 -0.07 1.08 -0.11
N GLY A 105 -0.98 2.02 0.13
CA GLY A 105 -1.46 2.93 -0.88
C GLY A 105 -0.46 4.02 -1.20
N LYS A 106 -0.89 4.91 -2.05
CA LYS A 106 -0.34 6.23 -2.27
C LYS A 106 0.00 6.91 -0.94
N ILE A 107 1.27 7.25 -0.75
CA ILE A 107 1.70 8.08 0.38
C ILE A 107 1.42 9.56 0.07
N SER A 108 1.43 10.40 1.09
CA SER A 108 1.39 11.86 0.89
C SER A 108 2.61 12.33 0.07
N ASP A 109 2.46 13.36 -0.73
CA ASP A 109 3.56 14.04 -1.43
C ASP A 109 4.33 15.02 -0.53
N THR A 110 3.86 15.20 0.69
CA THR A 110 4.49 15.96 1.78
C THR A 110 4.55 15.13 3.04
N VAL A 111 5.44 15.48 3.96
CA VAL A 111 5.50 14.85 5.28
C VAL A 111 4.29 15.30 6.10
N PRO A 112 3.44 14.39 6.59
CA PRO A 112 2.30 14.77 7.43
C PRO A 112 2.74 15.43 8.74
N GLU A 113 1.95 16.39 9.21
CA GLU A 113 2.16 17.00 10.51
C GLU A 113 2.15 15.94 11.62
N GLY A 114 3.12 16.02 12.52
CA GLY A 114 3.25 15.05 13.64
C GLY A 114 3.82 13.69 13.25
N TYR A 115 4.26 13.49 12.00
CA TYR A 115 4.96 12.27 11.60
C TYR A 115 6.22 12.05 12.44
N LYS A 116 6.40 10.80 12.87
CA LYS A 116 7.60 10.34 13.57
C LYS A 116 8.20 9.17 12.81
N PRO A 117 9.50 9.23 12.43
CA PRO A 117 10.16 8.15 11.74
C PRO A 117 10.11 6.82 12.52
N THR A 118 9.83 5.74 11.81
CA THR A 118 9.83 4.37 12.38
C THR A 118 11.18 3.67 12.19
N TYR A 119 11.90 4.02 11.14
CA TYR A 119 13.17 3.41 10.72
C TYR A 119 13.10 1.90 10.46
N GLU A 120 11.93 1.31 10.29
CA GLU A 120 11.76 -0.13 10.06
C GLU A 120 12.43 -0.60 8.77
N ASN A 121 12.38 0.21 7.73
CA ASN A 121 13.11 -0.05 6.48
C ASN A 121 14.59 0.42 6.55
N GLY A 122 15.02 1.03 7.65
CA GLY A 122 16.34 1.62 7.83
C GLY A 122 16.36 3.14 7.71
N VAL A 123 17.55 3.70 7.55
CA VAL A 123 17.79 5.15 7.56
C VAL A 123 17.92 5.67 6.14
N TYR A 124 17.20 6.74 5.83
CA TYR A 124 17.36 7.46 4.57
C TYR A 124 18.50 8.47 4.63
N GLU A 125 19.42 8.37 3.69
CA GLU A 125 20.48 9.36 3.48
C GLU A 125 20.40 9.93 2.04
N PRO A 126 20.26 11.26 1.90
CA PRO A 126 20.28 11.88 0.58
C PRO A 126 21.60 11.58 -0.15
N ASN A 127 21.52 11.08 -1.37
CA ASN A 127 22.71 10.86 -2.19
C ASN A 127 23.06 12.17 -2.91
N PRO A 128 24.24 12.77 -2.67
CA PRO A 128 24.65 14.01 -3.33
C PRO A 128 24.68 13.93 -4.87
N LYS A 129 24.79 12.71 -5.42
CA LYS A 129 24.77 12.49 -6.89
C LYS A 129 23.41 12.73 -7.51
N HIS A 130 22.33 12.62 -6.77
CA HIS A 130 20.96 12.86 -7.27
C HIS A 130 20.55 14.34 -7.25
N GLY A 131 21.33 15.22 -6.66
CA GLY A 131 21.04 16.67 -6.62
C GLY A 131 21.85 17.48 -7.64
N ARG A 132 22.77 16.88 -8.38
CA ARG A 132 23.58 17.58 -9.38
C ARG A 132 23.15 17.16 -10.77
N ALA A 133 22.67 18.12 -11.56
CA ALA A 133 22.45 17.96 -12.99
C ALA A 133 23.77 17.66 -13.70
N GLN A 134 24.19 16.39 -13.74
CA GLN A 134 25.25 15.92 -14.61
C GLN A 134 24.60 15.24 -15.80
N HIS A 135 24.72 15.86 -16.96
CA HIS A 135 24.33 15.32 -18.28
C HIS A 135 22.85 14.91 -18.46
N GLY A 136 21.88 15.72 -17.98
CA GLY A 136 20.50 15.62 -18.42
C GLY A 136 19.70 14.39 -17.97
N LYS A 137 20.16 13.59 -17.00
CA LYS A 137 19.54 12.32 -16.60
C LYS A 137 19.46 12.04 -15.10
N SER A 138 19.75 12.97 -14.22
CA SER A 138 19.61 12.73 -12.79
C SER A 138 18.19 13.02 -12.33
N SER A 139 17.49 11.98 -11.86
CA SER A 139 16.22 12.15 -11.16
C SER A 139 16.42 13.00 -9.90
N PRO A 140 15.47 13.90 -9.55
CA PRO A 140 15.57 14.71 -8.35
C PRO A 140 15.74 13.83 -7.10
N GLY A 141 16.71 14.18 -6.26
CA GLY A 141 16.83 13.58 -4.94
C GLY A 141 15.69 14.02 -4.01
N LEU A 142 15.38 13.21 -3.02
CA LEU A 142 14.39 13.55 -1.99
C LEU A 142 15.08 14.34 -0.86
N SER A 143 14.36 15.25 -0.20
CA SER A 143 14.83 15.84 1.05
C SER A 143 15.02 14.76 2.12
N ARG A 144 15.84 15.02 3.14
CA ARG A 144 16.11 14.02 4.21
C ARG A 144 14.80 13.61 4.90
N GLU A 145 13.98 14.56 5.24
CA GLU A 145 12.74 14.33 5.97
C GLU A 145 11.71 13.57 5.12
N TYR A 146 11.45 14.04 3.90
CA TYR A 146 10.52 13.38 3.00
C TYR A 146 11.03 12.02 2.54
N GLY A 147 12.33 11.88 2.31
CA GLY A 147 12.94 10.60 1.96
C GLY A 147 12.82 9.56 3.07
N GLN A 148 12.94 9.95 4.35
CA GLN A 148 12.71 9.05 5.46
C GLN A 148 11.23 8.67 5.57
N TYR A 149 10.32 9.65 5.48
CA TYR A 149 8.88 9.38 5.46
C TYR A 149 8.50 8.38 4.36
N ALA A 150 8.96 8.62 3.14
CA ALA A 150 8.67 7.75 2.02
C ALA A 150 9.33 6.37 2.14
N LEU A 151 10.54 6.28 2.70
CA LEU A 151 11.23 5.00 2.96
C LEU A 151 10.48 4.17 4.01
N ASP A 152 9.98 4.77 5.07
CA ASP A 152 9.20 4.08 6.10
C ASP A 152 7.90 3.46 5.55
N HIS A 153 7.40 3.98 4.42
CA HIS A 153 6.21 3.48 3.72
C HIS A 153 6.54 2.69 2.44
N ALA A 154 7.83 2.51 2.14
CA ALA A 154 8.25 1.82 0.94
C ALA A 154 8.14 0.31 1.07
N VAL A 155 7.80 -0.34 -0.04
CA VAL A 155 7.58 -1.79 -0.12
C VAL A 155 8.56 -2.46 -1.06
N ASN A 156 8.86 -3.72 -0.78
CA ASN A 156 9.71 -4.55 -1.62
C ASN A 156 8.87 -5.28 -2.65
N PHE A 157 9.31 -5.25 -3.88
CA PHE A 157 8.80 -6.08 -4.94
C PHE A 157 9.08 -7.57 -4.65
N SER A 158 8.02 -8.36 -4.44
CA SER A 158 8.05 -9.82 -4.22
C SER A 158 9.04 -10.36 -3.16
N GLY A 159 9.49 -9.53 -2.22
CA GLY A 159 10.43 -9.95 -1.17
C GLY A 159 11.85 -10.31 -1.65
N LYS A 160 12.13 -10.27 -2.96
CA LYS A 160 13.40 -10.71 -3.56
C LYS A 160 14.23 -9.58 -4.19
N GLY A 161 13.63 -8.42 -4.38
CA GLY A 161 14.29 -7.26 -4.98
C GLY A 161 15.31 -6.60 -4.04
N LYS A 162 16.26 -5.87 -4.63
CA LYS A 162 17.18 -5.01 -3.86
C LYS A 162 16.59 -3.63 -3.59
N ALA A 163 15.59 -3.20 -4.34
CA ALA A 163 14.97 -1.90 -4.25
C ALA A 163 13.68 -1.93 -3.46
N LEU A 164 13.38 -0.83 -2.76
CA LEU A 164 12.08 -0.55 -2.18
C LEU A 164 11.39 0.55 -3.00
N TYR A 165 10.06 0.57 -2.97
CA TYR A 165 9.26 1.49 -3.76
C TYR A 165 8.13 2.07 -2.93
N ALA A 166 7.87 3.38 -3.10
CA ALA A 166 6.67 4.05 -2.64
C ALA A 166 6.06 4.84 -3.82
N TYR A 167 4.80 5.21 -3.73
CA TYR A 167 4.10 6.01 -4.73
C TYR A 167 3.34 7.15 -4.05
N ASN A 168 3.53 8.39 -4.49
CA ASN A 168 2.91 9.56 -3.90
C ASN A 168 1.73 10.12 -4.71
N GLY A 169 1.27 9.36 -5.70
CA GLY A 169 0.18 9.78 -6.59
C GLY A 169 0.66 10.51 -7.85
N LYS A 170 1.95 10.85 -7.92
CA LYS A 170 2.59 11.51 -9.06
C LYS A 170 3.83 10.75 -9.51
N ASP A 171 4.72 10.47 -8.58
CA ASP A 171 6.02 9.86 -8.83
C ASP A 171 6.15 8.53 -8.10
N ILE A 172 6.84 7.58 -8.73
CA ILE A 172 7.35 6.40 -8.05
C ILE A 172 8.65 6.81 -7.36
N LEU A 173 8.72 6.56 -6.05
CA LEU A 173 9.91 6.79 -5.25
C LEU A 173 10.67 5.48 -5.14
N GLN A 174 11.84 5.39 -5.76
CA GLN A 174 12.68 4.20 -5.73
C GLN A 174 13.81 4.38 -4.73
N PHE A 175 13.99 3.41 -3.84
CA PHE A 175 15.07 3.37 -2.86
C PHE A 175 16.03 2.23 -3.16
N MET A 176 17.33 2.54 -3.10
CA MET A 176 18.41 1.59 -3.29
C MET A 176 19.27 1.54 -2.02
N PRO A 177 19.75 0.35 -1.61
CA PRO A 177 20.60 0.26 -0.44
C PRO A 177 21.95 0.93 -0.71
N SER A 178 22.42 1.71 0.25
CA SER A 178 23.74 2.34 0.24
C SER A 178 24.82 1.46 0.87
N ASN A 179 24.41 0.41 1.60
CA ASN A 179 25.31 -0.55 2.22
C ASN A 179 24.81 -2.00 2.03
N ASN A 180 25.71 -2.96 2.24
CA ASN A 180 25.39 -4.38 2.10
C ASN A 180 24.39 -4.90 3.15
N ALA A 181 24.37 -4.28 4.33
CA ALA A 181 23.44 -4.62 5.41
C ALA A 181 22.01 -4.13 5.15
N ARG A 182 21.80 -3.29 4.13
CA ARG A 182 20.51 -2.67 3.77
C ARG A 182 19.87 -1.90 4.93
N THR A 183 20.69 -1.24 5.72
CA THR A 183 20.26 -0.39 6.84
C THR A 183 20.29 1.10 6.47
N ILE A 184 21.01 1.45 5.41
CA ILE A 184 21.12 2.81 4.89
C ILE A 184 20.65 2.81 3.44
N TRP A 185 19.78 3.74 3.11
CA TRP A 185 19.12 3.84 1.81
C TRP A 185 19.25 5.24 1.23
N HIS A 186 19.35 5.32 -0.07
CA HIS A 186 19.15 6.55 -0.83
C HIS A 186 18.02 6.35 -1.82
N GLY A 187 17.32 7.41 -2.17
CA GLY A 187 16.17 7.32 -3.05
C GLY A 187 16.03 8.54 -3.96
N PHE A 188 15.22 8.37 -4.98
CA PHE A 188 14.93 9.38 -5.96
C PHE A 188 13.53 9.18 -6.55
N ALA A 189 12.94 10.27 -7.03
CA ALA A 189 11.69 10.21 -7.78
C ALA A 189 11.96 9.72 -9.21
N THR A 190 11.10 8.85 -9.71
CA THR A 190 11.14 8.31 -11.07
C THR A 190 9.74 8.04 -11.59
N ASN A 191 9.63 7.53 -12.79
CA ASN A 191 8.39 7.03 -13.39
C ASN A 191 8.58 5.57 -13.84
N LEU A 192 7.51 4.94 -14.33
CA LEU A 192 7.59 3.54 -14.77
C LEU A 192 8.66 3.28 -15.84
N SER A 193 8.88 4.22 -16.75
CA SER A 193 9.90 4.06 -17.81
C SER A 193 11.32 4.09 -17.27
N GLY A 194 11.53 4.76 -16.12
CA GLY A 194 12.81 4.80 -15.42
C GLY A 194 13.13 3.54 -14.62
N ILE A 195 12.18 2.64 -14.44
CA ILE A 195 12.39 1.35 -13.77
C ILE A 195 12.91 0.33 -14.77
N ASN A 196 14.19 -0.02 -14.71
CA ASN A 196 14.82 -0.93 -15.66
C ASN A 196 14.32 -2.38 -15.57
N ASN A 197 13.89 -2.83 -14.41
CA ASN A 197 13.39 -4.18 -14.19
C ASN A 197 11.95 -4.33 -14.69
N ARG A 198 11.77 -5.10 -15.79
CA ARG A 198 10.47 -5.33 -16.43
C ARG A 198 9.44 -5.98 -15.48
N ILE A 199 9.88 -6.92 -14.64
CA ILE A 199 9.00 -7.61 -13.70
C ILE A 199 8.57 -6.64 -12.60
N ALA A 200 9.51 -5.81 -12.08
CA ALA A 200 9.17 -4.77 -11.12
C ALA A 200 8.19 -3.75 -11.71
N ARG A 201 8.36 -3.33 -12.97
CA ARG A 201 7.40 -2.43 -13.65
C ARG A 201 5.99 -3.01 -13.72
N SER A 202 5.86 -4.25 -14.14
CA SER A 202 4.57 -4.93 -14.23
C SER A 202 3.90 -5.05 -12.85
N TRP A 203 4.71 -5.36 -11.83
CA TRP A 203 4.23 -5.44 -10.45
C TRP A 203 3.79 -4.05 -9.93
N LEU A 204 4.57 -2.99 -10.16
CA LEU A 204 4.26 -1.62 -9.74
C LEU A 204 2.97 -1.10 -10.39
N LEU A 205 2.77 -1.38 -11.69
CA LEU A 205 1.53 -1.07 -12.40
C LEU A 205 0.32 -1.69 -11.70
N HIS A 206 0.42 -2.95 -11.36
CA HIS A 206 -0.66 -3.68 -10.70
C HIS A 206 -0.83 -3.24 -9.24
N TYR A 207 0.29 -3.06 -8.53
CA TYR A 207 0.30 -2.76 -7.09
C TYR A 207 -0.20 -1.35 -6.78
N PHE A 208 0.26 -0.35 -7.54
CA PHE A 208 -0.13 1.06 -7.35
C PHE A 208 -1.27 1.52 -8.28
N LYS A 209 -1.80 0.65 -9.13
CA LYS A 209 -2.80 0.99 -10.18
C LYS A 209 -2.36 2.19 -11.05
N LEU A 210 -1.16 2.15 -11.61
CA LEU A 210 -0.57 3.19 -12.45
C LEU A 210 -1.02 3.07 -13.91
#